data_fce0c7d8afa8667358dfe43b6a3a3baf
#
_entry.id   fce0c7d8afa8667358dfe43b6a3a3baf
#
_cell.length_a   1.000
_cell.length_b   1.000
_cell.length_c   1.000
_cell.angle_alpha   90.00
_cell.angle_beta   90.00
_cell.angle_gamma   90.00
#
_symmetry.space_group_name_H-M   'P 1'
#
loop_
_entity.id
_entity.type
_entity.pdbx_description
1 polymer ?
#
loop_
_entity_poly.entity_id
_entity_poly.type
_entity_poly.pdbx_seq_one_letter_code
_entity_poly.pdbx_strand_id
1 'polypeptide(L)'
;DYPLYYDAINEKGLGMAGLNFVGNAAYAAADENSSCENGTCGIAKTKVAQFEFIPWILSLCATVADAKEKLNRILLVDTPFSSQLPVAQLHWIIADKNECIVVESMADGMHVYDNPVGVLTNNPPFPYQMAALNNYRGLSTKQPENTFAPGVELSAYSRGMGGLGLPGDL
;
A
#
# COMPACT_ATOMS: atom_id res chain seq x y z
N ASP A 1 -26.15 -11.40 4.38
CA ASP A 1 -25.42 -10.16 4.07
C ASP A 1 -23.94 -10.41 4.35
N TYR A 2 -23.08 -10.19 3.36
CA TYR A 2 -21.61 -10.32 3.50
C TYR A 2 -21.04 -8.91 3.77
N PRO A 3 -20.28 -8.70 4.85
CA PRO A 3 -19.74 -7.38 5.17
C PRO A 3 -18.59 -7.03 4.22
N LEU A 4 -18.55 -5.76 3.79
CA LEU A 4 -17.38 -5.20 3.09
C LEU A 4 -16.50 -4.46 4.09
N TYR A 5 -15.21 -4.76 4.05
CA TYR A 5 -14.22 -4.15 4.93
C TYR A 5 -13.38 -3.12 4.15
N TYR A 6 -13.23 -1.93 4.71
CA TYR A 6 -12.21 -0.95 4.29
C TYR A 6 -10.91 -1.17 5.07
N ASP A 7 -11.06 -1.46 6.34
CA ASP A 7 -9.99 -1.81 7.26
C ASP A 7 -10.55 -2.72 8.37
N ALA A 8 -9.64 -3.45 9.03
CA ALA A 8 -9.95 -4.24 10.22
C ALA A 8 -8.66 -4.60 10.96
N ILE A 9 -8.83 -5.02 12.20
CA ILE A 9 -7.77 -5.59 13.05
C ILE A 9 -8.30 -6.86 13.71
N ASN A 10 -7.47 -7.91 13.80
CA ASN A 10 -7.85 -9.14 14.50
C ASN A 10 -7.40 -9.12 15.97
N GLU A 11 -7.81 -10.14 16.72
CA GLU A 11 -7.50 -10.27 18.15
C GLU A 11 -6.01 -10.51 18.46
N LYS A 12 -5.19 -10.80 17.45
CA LYS A 12 -3.73 -10.91 17.57
C LYS A 12 -3.01 -9.58 17.37
N GLY A 13 -3.74 -8.55 16.97
CA GLY A 13 -3.19 -7.23 16.71
C GLY A 13 -2.63 -7.05 15.29
N LEU A 14 -2.94 -7.97 14.37
CA LEU A 14 -2.67 -7.78 12.95
C LEU A 14 -3.75 -6.88 12.37
N GLY A 15 -3.36 -5.75 11.80
CA GLY A 15 -4.23 -4.78 11.12
C GLY A 15 -4.02 -4.80 9.61
N MET A 16 -5.10 -4.53 8.87
CA MET A 16 -5.05 -4.41 7.42
C MET A 16 -6.05 -3.35 6.95
N ALA A 17 -5.65 -2.55 5.97
CA ALA A 17 -6.50 -1.56 5.32
C ALA A 17 -6.30 -1.57 3.80
N GLY A 18 -7.39 -1.31 3.06
CA GLY A 18 -7.38 -1.13 1.61
C GLY A 18 -7.50 0.35 1.26
N LEU A 19 -6.68 0.82 0.33
CA LEU A 19 -6.64 2.19 -0.16
C LEU A 19 -6.85 2.22 -1.67
N ASN A 20 -7.35 3.35 -2.19
CA ASN A 20 -7.59 3.50 -3.63
C ASN A 20 -6.29 3.45 -4.44
N PHE A 21 -6.28 2.59 -5.46
CA PHE A 21 -5.13 2.37 -6.34
C PHE A 21 -5.54 2.43 -7.81
N VAL A 22 -6.38 3.40 -8.12
CA VAL A 22 -7.04 3.56 -9.42
C VAL A 22 -6.02 3.73 -10.55
N GLY A 23 -6.21 2.93 -11.61
CA GLY A 23 -5.35 2.92 -12.80
C GLY A 23 -4.05 2.14 -12.65
N ASN A 24 -3.73 1.63 -11.45
CA ASN A 24 -2.55 0.79 -11.20
C ASN A 24 -2.92 -0.65 -10.83
N ALA A 25 -4.03 -0.83 -10.09
CA ALA A 25 -4.48 -2.16 -9.70
C ALA A 25 -4.86 -3.01 -10.91
N ALA A 26 -4.34 -4.23 -10.95
CA ALA A 26 -4.72 -5.27 -11.90
C ALA A 26 -4.83 -6.62 -11.16
N TYR A 27 -5.87 -7.38 -11.48
CA TYR A 27 -6.12 -8.68 -10.88
C TYR A 27 -6.24 -9.72 -11.99
N ALA A 28 -5.95 -10.98 -11.67
CA ALA A 28 -6.12 -12.08 -12.60
C ALA A 28 -7.60 -12.33 -12.89
N ALA A 29 -7.91 -12.82 -14.08
CA ALA A 29 -9.27 -13.22 -14.41
C ALA A 29 -9.74 -14.35 -13.47
N ALA A 30 -11.00 -14.27 -13.00
CA ALA A 30 -11.53 -15.24 -12.05
C ALA A 30 -11.57 -16.68 -12.62
N ASP A 31 -11.71 -16.82 -13.93
CA ASP A 31 -11.71 -18.08 -14.69
C ASP A 31 -10.31 -18.51 -15.15
N GLU A 32 -9.31 -17.67 -14.98
CA GLU A 32 -7.92 -18.00 -15.32
C GLU A 32 -7.45 -19.21 -14.51
N ASN A 33 -7.39 -20.35 -15.15
CA ASN A 33 -6.74 -21.50 -14.54
C ASN A 33 -5.24 -21.20 -14.53
N SER A 34 -4.62 -21.38 -13.35
CA SER A 34 -3.15 -21.41 -13.25
C SER A 34 -2.67 -22.61 -14.10
N SER A 35 -2.71 -22.46 -15.42
CA SER A 35 -2.26 -23.46 -16.36
C SER A 35 -0.74 -23.52 -16.26
N CYS A 36 -0.25 -24.76 -16.22
CA CYS A 36 1.17 -25.05 -16.30
C CYS A 36 1.72 -24.50 -17.63
N GLU A 37 2.38 -23.35 -17.62
CA GLU A 37 3.19 -22.96 -18.75
C GLU A 37 4.50 -23.78 -18.75
N ASN A 38 4.76 -24.46 -19.86
CA ASN A 38 5.99 -25.20 -20.13
C ASN A 38 6.34 -26.38 -19.19
N GLY A 39 5.34 -27.13 -18.70
CA GLY A 39 5.58 -28.41 -18.02
C GLY A 39 6.09 -28.32 -16.57
N THR A 40 6.22 -27.12 -16.02
CA THR A 40 6.50 -26.93 -14.59
C THR A 40 5.21 -26.53 -13.90
N CYS A 41 4.58 -27.53 -13.25
CA CYS A 41 3.37 -27.28 -12.47
C CYS A 41 3.75 -26.53 -11.19
N GLY A 42 3.56 -25.22 -11.17
CA GLY A 42 3.68 -24.43 -9.95
C GLY A 42 2.62 -24.85 -8.92
N ILE A 43 2.88 -24.57 -7.66
CA ILE A 43 1.89 -24.81 -6.58
C ILE A 43 0.62 -24.04 -6.96
N ALA A 44 -0.51 -24.77 -7.03
CA ALA A 44 -1.81 -24.16 -7.30
C ALA A 44 -2.09 -23.04 -6.27
N LYS A 45 -2.25 -21.82 -6.75
CA LYS A 45 -2.54 -20.67 -5.90
C LYS A 45 -4.03 -20.63 -5.53
N THR A 46 -4.32 -20.28 -4.29
CA THR A 46 -5.69 -20.02 -3.85
C THR A 46 -6.18 -18.70 -4.43
N LYS A 47 -7.28 -18.73 -5.16
CA LYS A 47 -7.92 -17.53 -5.68
C LYS A 47 -8.67 -16.80 -4.56
N VAL A 48 -8.44 -15.51 -4.42
CA VAL A 48 -9.06 -14.65 -3.42
C VAL A 48 -9.59 -13.40 -4.13
N ALA A 49 -10.89 -13.13 -4.01
CA ALA A 49 -11.44 -11.90 -4.52
C ALA A 49 -10.93 -10.69 -3.72
N GLN A 50 -10.73 -9.56 -4.40
CA GLN A 50 -10.15 -8.37 -3.76
C GLN A 50 -10.98 -7.89 -2.55
N PHE A 51 -12.30 -8.05 -2.56
CA PHE A 51 -13.17 -7.68 -1.43
C PHE A 51 -13.11 -8.68 -0.26
N GLU A 52 -12.63 -9.92 -0.48
CA GLU A 52 -12.42 -10.93 0.54
C GLU A 52 -11.03 -10.88 1.16
N PHE A 53 -10.13 -10.10 0.60
CA PHE A 53 -8.71 -10.16 0.93
C PHE A 53 -8.43 -9.76 2.38
N ILE A 54 -9.08 -8.70 2.89
CA ILE A 54 -8.93 -8.29 4.31
C ILE A 54 -9.41 -9.39 5.27
N PRO A 55 -10.66 -9.88 5.21
CA PRO A 55 -11.11 -10.93 6.11
C PRO A 55 -10.33 -12.24 5.92
N TRP A 56 -9.88 -12.56 4.71
CA TRP A 56 -9.09 -13.76 4.43
C TRP A 56 -7.73 -13.72 5.16
N ILE A 57 -6.97 -12.64 5.02
CA ILE A 57 -5.68 -12.47 5.72
C ILE A 57 -5.90 -12.47 7.23
N LEU A 58 -6.82 -11.65 7.73
CA LEU A 58 -7.01 -11.48 9.18
C LEU A 58 -7.54 -12.71 9.90
N SER A 59 -8.24 -13.61 9.19
CA SER A 59 -8.70 -14.89 9.75
C SER A 59 -7.62 -15.98 9.82
N LEU A 60 -6.57 -15.88 8.99
CA LEU A 60 -5.55 -16.92 8.85
C LEU A 60 -4.19 -16.56 9.42
N CYS A 61 -3.95 -15.27 9.69
CA CYS A 61 -2.64 -14.75 10.08
C CYS A 61 -2.69 -14.08 11.44
N ALA A 62 -1.67 -14.31 12.26
CA ALA A 62 -1.48 -13.62 13.53
C ALA A 62 -0.46 -12.47 13.42
N THR A 63 0.44 -12.54 12.43
CA THR A 63 1.57 -11.62 12.24
C THR A 63 1.76 -11.26 10.78
N VAL A 64 2.52 -10.20 10.51
CA VAL A 64 2.95 -9.85 9.15
C VAL A 64 3.80 -10.96 8.52
N ALA A 65 4.60 -11.68 9.32
CA ALA A 65 5.37 -12.81 8.83
C ALA A 65 4.46 -13.94 8.29
N ASP A 66 3.37 -14.26 9.01
CA ASP A 66 2.37 -15.23 8.53
C ASP A 66 1.72 -14.74 7.23
N ALA A 67 1.40 -13.44 7.16
CA ALA A 67 0.81 -12.85 5.96
C ALA A 67 1.76 -12.96 4.75
N LYS A 68 3.06 -12.65 4.90
CA LYS A 68 4.07 -12.83 3.85
C LYS A 68 4.10 -14.27 3.32
N GLU A 69 4.02 -15.27 4.19
CA GLU A 69 3.98 -16.68 3.79
C GLU A 69 2.72 -17.01 2.97
N LYS A 70 1.55 -16.53 3.42
CA LYS A 70 0.28 -16.76 2.73
C LYS A 70 0.21 -16.07 1.37
N LEU A 71 0.73 -14.84 1.26
CA LEU A 71 0.76 -14.06 0.01
C LEU A 71 1.44 -14.80 -1.14
N ASN A 72 2.44 -15.61 -0.86
CA ASN A 72 3.12 -16.41 -1.89
C ASN A 72 2.21 -17.49 -2.52
N ARG A 73 1.09 -17.82 -1.88
CA ARG A 73 0.19 -18.92 -2.26
C ARG A 73 -1.17 -18.47 -2.75
N ILE A 74 -1.37 -17.17 -2.94
CA ILE A 74 -2.64 -16.62 -3.43
C ILE A 74 -2.51 -15.97 -4.79
N LEU A 75 -3.67 -15.82 -5.42
CA LEU A 75 -3.88 -15.04 -6.62
C LEU A 75 -5.10 -14.14 -6.38
N LEU A 76 -4.90 -12.84 -6.42
CA LEU A 76 -6.01 -11.89 -6.35
C LEU A 76 -6.75 -11.89 -7.70
N VAL A 77 -8.07 -12.05 -7.65
CA VAL A 77 -8.92 -12.18 -8.82
C VAL A 77 -9.93 -11.04 -8.95
N ASP A 78 -10.32 -10.75 -10.19
CA ASP A 78 -11.20 -9.65 -10.60
C ASP A 78 -12.70 -9.93 -10.39
N THR A 79 -13.05 -10.71 -9.37
CA THR A 79 -14.45 -11.01 -9.05
C THR A 79 -15.13 -9.77 -8.47
N PRO A 80 -16.21 -9.25 -9.08
CA PRO A 80 -16.99 -8.16 -8.51
C PRO A 80 -17.78 -8.64 -7.30
N PHE A 81 -17.99 -7.76 -6.32
CA PHE A 81 -18.83 -8.07 -5.17
C PHE A 81 -20.30 -8.32 -5.58
N SER A 82 -20.80 -7.52 -6.49
CA SER A 82 -22.15 -7.64 -7.06
C SER A 82 -22.21 -6.93 -8.40
N SER A 83 -23.34 -7.08 -9.11
CA SER A 83 -23.58 -6.34 -10.35
C SER A 83 -23.59 -4.80 -10.18
N GLN A 84 -23.83 -4.32 -8.97
CA GLN A 84 -23.88 -2.89 -8.64
C GLN A 84 -22.57 -2.38 -8.06
N LEU A 85 -21.73 -3.28 -7.53
CA LEU A 85 -20.42 -2.96 -6.94
C LEU A 85 -19.33 -3.69 -7.73
N PRO A 86 -18.76 -3.01 -8.73
CA PRO A 86 -17.70 -3.58 -9.57
C PRO A 86 -16.42 -3.82 -8.77
N VAL A 87 -15.44 -4.42 -9.41
CA VAL A 87 -14.11 -4.67 -8.83
C VAL A 87 -13.48 -3.36 -8.38
N ALA A 88 -13.16 -3.27 -7.07
CA ALA A 88 -12.48 -2.11 -6.51
C ALA A 88 -10.98 -2.18 -6.82
N GLN A 89 -10.42 -1.07 -7.29
CA GLN A 89 -8.99 -0.93 -7.55
C GLN A 89 -8.29 -0.49 -6.26
N LEU A 90 -7.70 -1.44 -5.56
CA LEU A 90 -7.10 -1.25 -4.25
C LEU A 90 -5.64 -1.72 -4.20
N HIS A 91 -4.89 -1.17 -3.27
CA HIS A 91 -3.69 -1.73 -2.68
C HIS A 91 -3.85 -1.74 -1.15
N TRP A 92 -3.00 -2.46 -0.45
CA TRP A 92 -3.22 -2.71 0.97
C TRP A 92 -1.97 -2.48 1.79
N ILE A 93 -2.18 -1.98 3.01
CA ILE A 93 -1.21 -1.97 4.09
C ILE A 93 -1.58 -3.07 5.09
N ILE A 94 -0.60 -3.84 5.52
CA ILE A 94 -0.74 -4.88 6.55
C ILE A 94 0.34 -4.60 7.61
N ALA A 95 -0.07 -4.52 8.87
CA ALA A 95 0.85 -4.16 9.94
C ALA A 95 0.54 -4.92 11.24
N ASP A 96 1.59 -5.26 11.96
CA ASP A 96 1.54 -5.66 13.36
C ASP A 96 2.46 -4.75 14.20
N LYS A 97 2.71 -5.10 15.46
CA LYS A 97 3.58 -4.31 16.34
C LYS A 97 5.07 -4.29 15.93
N ASN A 98 5.50 -5.16 15.03
CA ASN A 98 6.92 -5.35 14.67
C ASN A 98 7.21 -4.95 13.22
N GLU A 99 6.27 -5.21 12.30
CA GLU A 99 6.47 -5.08 10.87
C GLU A 99 5.28 -4.41 10.20
N CYS A 100 5.55 -3.80 9.06
CA CYS A 100 4.54 -3.24 8.17
C CYS A 100 4.93 -3.57 6.72
N ILE A 101 3.94 -3.98 5.92
CA ILE A 101 4.12 -4.26 4.49
C ILE A 101 3.04 -3.58 3.66
N VAL A 102 3.34 -3.38 2.39
CA VAL A 102 2.38 -2.97 1.36
C VAL A 102 2.23 -4.08 0.34
N VAL A 103 1.00 -4.34 -0.07
CA VAL A 103 0.65 -5.31 -1.10
C VAL A 103 0.00 -4.59 -2.27
N GLU A 104 0.60 -4.70 -3.44
CA GLU A 104 0.12 -4.11 -4.70
C GLU A 104 0.01 -5.20 -5.76
N SER A 105 -1.20 -5.39 -6.31
CA SER A 105 -1.43 -6.26 -7.47
C SER A 105 -1.52 -5.40 -8.71
N MET A 106 -0.55 -5.53 -9.60
CA MET A 106 -0.41 -4.72 -10.82
C MET A 106 -0.32 -5.63 -12.06
N ALA A 107 -0.26 -5.02 -13.24
CA ALA A 107 -0.24 -5.76 -14.51
C ALA A 107 0.96 -6.72 -14.67
N ASP A 108 2.06 -6.46 -14.00
CA ASP A 108 3.27 -7.29 -13.97
C ASP A 108 3.31 -8.29 -12.80
N GLY A 109 2.23 -8.33 -11.98
CA GLY A 109 2.07 -9.28 -10.89
C GLY A 109 1.80 -8.64 -9.53
N MET A 110 1.85 -9.48 -8.49
CA MET A 110 1.66 -9.05 -7.11
C MET A 110 3.01 -8.74 -6.47
N HIS A 111 3.13 -7.53 -5.94
CA HIS A 111 4.30 -7.02 -5.25
C HIS A 111 4.03 -6.91 -3.75
N VAL A 112 5.02 -7.28 -2.95
CA VAL A 112 5.00 -7.14 -1.49
C VAL A 112 6.24 -6.36 -1.09
N TYR A 113 6.03 -5.18 -0.49
CA TYR A 113 7.10 -4.29 -0.08
C TYR A 113 7.16 -4.18 1.44
N ASP A 114 8.36 -4.23 2.01
CA ASP A 114 8.54 -3.80 3.40
C ASP A 114 8.32 -2.29 3.50
N ASN A 115 7.53 -1.88 4.48
CA ASN A 115 7.17 -0.49 4.69
C ASN A 115 7.80 0.07 5.99
N PRO A 116 9.01 0.62 5.92
CA PRO A 116 9.73 1.08 7.11
C PRO A 116 9.14 2.37 7.72
N VAL A 117 8.25 3.05 6.99
CA VAL A 117 7.63 4.30 7.46
C VAL A 117 6.24 4.10 8.06
N GLY A 118 5.63 2.91 7.88
CA GLY A 118 4.33 2.58 8.45
C GLY A 118 3.15 3.39 7.87
N VAL A 119 3.31 4.02 6.71
CA VAL A 119 2.30 4.85 6.06
C VAL A 119 2.10 4.39 4.63
N LEU A 120 0.86 4.37 4.19
CA LEU A 120 0.46 4.20 2.80
C LEU A 120 -0.60 5.25 2.48
N THR A 121 -0.49 5.89 1.32
CA THR A 121 -1.54 6.76 0.77
C THR A 121 -2.15 6.07 -0.45
N ASN A 122 -3.12 6.71 -1.11
CA ASN A 122 -3.62 6.27 -2.41
C ASN A 122 -2.48 6.27 -3.45
N ASN A 123 -2.78 6.41 -4.75
CA ASN A 123 -1.74 6.59 -5.78
C ASN A 123 -0.64 7.58 -5.37
N PRO A 124 0.59 7.40 -5.85
CA PRO A 124 1.09 6.43 -6.82
C PRO A 124 1.52 5.09 -6.17
N PRO A 125 2.06 4.11 -6.94
CA PRO A 125 2.66 2.89 -6.39
C PRO A 125 3.70 3.17 -5.30
N PHE A 126 3.78 2.28 -4.32
CA PHE A 126 4.57 2.46 -3.09
C PHE A 126 6.06 2.82 -3.33
N PRO A 127 6.78 2.25 -4.31
CA PRO A 127 8.15 2.68 -4.58
C PRO A 127 8.28 4.16 -4.93
N TYR A 128 7.29 4.74 -5.61
CA TYR A 128 7.26 6.18 -5.90
C TYR A 128 6.97 7.01 -4.64
N GLN A 129 6.11 6.53 -3.75
CA GLN A 129 5.86 7.18 -2.47
C GLN A 129 7.15 7.23 -1.64
N MET A 130 7.90 6.11 -1.58
CA MET A 130 9.20 6.06 -0.90
C MET A 130 10.23 7.00 -1.54
N ALA A 131 10.28 7.04 -2.87
CA ALA A 131 11.18 7.96 -3.58
C ALA A 131 10.85 9.43 -3.30
N ALA A 132 9.56 9.77 -3.19
CA ALA A 132 9.10 11.13 -2.90
C ALA A 132 9.57 11.64 -1.53
N LEU A 133 9.81 10.76 -0.54
CA LEU A 133 10.34 11.14 0.77
C LEU A 133 11.72 11.82 0.68
N ASN A 134 12.47 11.59 -0.40
CA ASN A 134 13.74 12.29 -0.62
C ASN A 134 13.58 13.81 -0.68
N ASN A 135 12.42 14.31 -1.12
CA ASN A 135 12.12 15.73 -1.20
C ASN A 135 11.98 16.37 0.20
N TYR A 136 11.74 15.56 1.24
CA TYR A 136 11.46 16.00 2.60
C TYR A 136 12.61 15.73 3.57
N ARG A 137 13.79 15.29 3.08
CA ARG A 137 14.96 14.99 3.93
C ARG A 137 15.46 16.17 4.74
N GLY A 138 15.24 17.39 4.22
CA GLY A 138 15.61 18.63 4.91
C GLY A 138 14.55 19.14 5.89
N LEU A 139 13.42 18.43 6.05
CA LEU A 139 12.35 18.86 6.94
C LEU A 139 12.81 18.86 8.39
N SER A 140 12.62 19.97 9.09
CA SER A 140 13.06 20.17 10.48
C SER A 140 12.09 21.07 11.23
N THR A 141 12.00 20.90 12.54
CA THR A 141 11.26 21.82 13.43
C THR A 141 12.02 23.10 13.73
N LYS A 142 13.28 23.21 13.28
CA LYS A 142 14.10 24.39 13.45
C LYS A 142 13.81 25.39 12.35
N GLN A 143 13.89 26.70 12.67
CA GLN A 143 13.86 27.74 11.67
C GLN A 143 15.01 27.54 10.66
N PRO A 144 14.72 27.45 9.34
CA PRO A 144 15.77 27.35 8.33
C PRO A 144 16.73 28.54 8.37
N GLU A 145 18.03 28.27 8.27
CA GLU A 145 19.03 29.32 8.12
C GLU A 145 19.02 29.86 6.66
N ASN A 146 19.26 31.15 6.51
CA ASN A 146 19.42 31.72 5.19
C ASN A 146 20.79 31.38 4.60
N THR A 147 20.84 30.34 3.78
CA THR A 147 22.04 29.89 3.07
C THR A 147 21.95 30.09 1.56
N PHE A 148 21.00 30.92 1.09
CA PHE A 148 20.70 31.05 -0.33
C PHE A 148 21.85 31.62 -1.15
N ALA A 149 22.34 32.82 -0.78
CA ALA A 149 23.49 33.46 -1.40
C ALA A 149 24.12 34.52 -0.48
N PRO A 150 25.44 34.77 -0.57
CA PRO A 150 26.08 35.85 0.16
C PRO A 150 25.44 37.21 -0.13
N GLY A 151 25.11 37.97 0.90
CA GLY A 151 24.54 39.30 0.80
C GLY A 151 23.06 39.37 0.44
N VAL A 152 22.37 38.21 0.34
CA VAL A 152 20.92 38.20 0.11
C VAL A 152 20.22 37.81 1.44
N GLU A 153 19.58 38.78 2.05
CA GLU A 153 18.79 38.61 3.27
C GLU A 153 17.39 38.09 2.93
N LEU A 154 17.10 36.84 3.27
CA LEU A 154 15.78 36.25 3.12
C LEU A 154 15.22 35.89 4.50
N SER A 155 13.93 36.16 4.70
CA SER A 155 13.22 35.82 5.91
C SER A 155 12.00 34.98 5.58
N ALA A 156 11.67 34.01 6.47
CA ALA A 156 10.44 33.24 6.33
C ALA A 156 9.23 34.18 6.47
N TYR A 157 8.36 34.18 5.50
CA TYR A 157 7.12 34.97 5.53
C TYR A 157 5.91 34.19 6.08
N SER A 158 6.11 32.95 6.47
CA SER A 158 5.06 32.11 7.04
C SER A 158 5.59 31.30 8.22
N ARG A 159 4.69 30.98 9.14
CA ARG A 159 4.94 30.04 10.24
C ARG A 159 4.38 28.69 9.81
N GLY A 160 4.03 27.91 9.60
CA GLY A 160 3.48 26.63 9.16
C GLY A 160 4.49 25.92 8.25
N MET A 161 4.06 25.46 7.11
CA MET A 161 4.87 24.67 6.19
C MET A 161 6.13 25.42 5.75
N GLY A 162 6.05 26.74 5.51
CA GLY A 162 7.23 27.56 5.18
C GLY A 162 8.26 27.61 6.30
N GLY A 163 7.84 27.59 7.57
CA GLY A 163 8.73 27.52 8.72
C GLY A 163 9.45 26.18 8.87
N LEU A 164 8.98 25.13 8.18
CA LEU A 164 9.61 23.82 8.14
C LEU A 164 10.55 23.64 6.93
N GLY A 165 10.75 24.70 6.14
CA GLY A 165 11.58 24.65 4.92
C GLY A 165 10.88 24.12 3.68
N LEU A 166 9.56 24.00 3.72
CA LEU A 166 8.72 23.69 2.56
C LEU A 166 8.18 24.98 1.94
N PRO A 167 7.80 24.96 0.63
CA PRO A 167 7.11 26.10 0.04
C PRO A 167 5.86 26.45 0.85
N GLY A 168 5.74 27.69 1.28
CA GLY A 168 4.53 28.18 1.91
C GLY A 168 3.47 28.51 0.86
N ASP A 169 2.20 28.39 1.22
CA ASP A 169 1.13 28.96 0.39
C ASP A 169 1.23 30.49 0.46
N LEU A 170 1.13 31.10 -0.69
CA LEU A 170 1.11 32.56 -0.87
C LEU A 170 -0.30 33.10 -0.60
#